data_144d61b886b38e8696082000e36e6678
#
_entry.id   144d61b886b38e8696082000e36e6678
#
_cell.length_a   1.000
_cell.length_b   1.000
_cell.length_c   1.000
_cell.angle_alpha   90.00
_cell.angle_beta   90.00
_cell.angle_gamma   90.00
#
_symmetry.space_group_name_H-M   'P 1'
#
loop_
_entity.id
_entity.type
_entity.pdbx_description
1 polymer ?
#
loop_
_entity_poly.entity_id
_entity_poly.type
_entity_poly.pdbx_seq_one_letter_code
_entity_poly.pdbx_strand_id
1 'polypeptide(L)'
;MYRVVVLYEQEPDAESYAEHAAICAQVPNGVFRHGKVTGAPMGVAPHAYYAEWEWADEQSFQSAIRSEEFMATGKDAYKRGFPQPTVEFVELGS
;
A
#
# COMPACT_ATOMS: atom_id res chain seq x y z
N MET A 1 0.72 3.92 -16.21
CA MET A 1 0.54 3.06 -15.04
C MET A 1 0.06 3.84 -13.84
N TYR A 2 -0.71 3.23 -13.00
CA TYR A 2 -1.31 3.87 -11.83
C TYR A 2 -0.94 3.11 -10.58
N ARG A 3 -0.67 3.82 -9.49
CA ARG A 3 -0.34 3.21 -8.21
C ARG A 3 -1.16 3.79 -7.08
N VAL A 4 -1.43 2.96 -6.08
CA VAL A 4 -1.75 3.43 -4.74
C VAL A 4 -0.51 3.19 -3.90
N VAL A 5 0.01 4.24 -3.31
CA VAL A 5 1.23 4.19 -2.48
C VAL A 5 0.84 4.39 -1.03
N VAL A 6 1.33 3.50 -0.16
CA VAL A 6 1.05 3.52 1.28
C VAL A 6 2.36 3.69 2.02
N LEU A 7 2.46 4.75 2.82
CA LEU A 7 3.69 5.10 3.52
C LEU A 7 3.42 5.15 5.03
N TYR A 8 4.18 4.36 5.80
CA TYR A 8 4.08 4.32 7.25
C TYR A 8 5.30 5.00 7.87
N GLU A 9 5.08 5.87 8.85
CA GLU A 9 6.17 6.49 9.61
C GLU A 9 6.85 5.49 10.55
N GLN A 10 6.11 4.48 11.00
CA GLN A 10 6.62 3.41 11.86
C GLN A 10 6.35 2.07 11.18
N GLU A 11 7.29 1.13 11.35
CA GLU A 11 7.13 -0.20 10.77
C GLU A 11 6.00 -0.95 11.48
N PRO A 12 5.00 -1.47 10.74
CA PRO A 12 3.98 -2.34 11.33
C PRO A 12 4.58 -3.66 11.81
N ASP A 13 3.91 -4.33 12.74
CA ASP A 13 4.32 -5.65 13.18
C ASP A 13 4.45 -6.61 12.00
N ALA A 14 5.60 -7.28 11.88
CA ALA A 14 5.93 -8.07 10.70
C ALA A 14 4.99 -9.25 10.48
N GLU A 15 4.64 -9.98 11.56
CA GLU A 15 3.75 -11.14 11.44
C GLU A 15 2.33 -10.69 11.06
N SER A 16 1.83 -9.65 11.71
CA SER A 16 0.52 -9.11 11.43
C SER A 16 0.47 -8.55 10.00
N TYR A 17 1.55 -7.92 9.54
CA TYR A 17 1.59 -7.37 8.19
C TYR A 17 1.61 -8.49 7.14
N ALA A 18 2.25 -9.62 7.41
CA ALA A 18 2.23 -10.75 6.47
C ALA A 18 0.80 -11.25 6.21
N GLU A 19 -0.01 -11.30 7.26
CA GLU A 19 -1.44 -11.66 7.12
C GLU A 19 -2.21 -10.59 6.36
N HIS A 20 -1.95 -9.32 6.67
CA HIS A 20 -2.56 -8.18 5.98
C HIS A 20 -2.21 -8.17 4.49
N ALA A 21 -0.96 -8.48 4.15
CA ALA A 21 -0.49 -8.53 2.76
C ALA A 21 -1.29 -9.53 1.92
N ALA A 22 -1.70 -10.65 2.50
CA ALA A 22 -2.52 -11.63 1.79
C ALA A 22 -3.89 -11.03 1.41
N ILE A 23 -4.45 -10.19 2.27
CA ILE A 23 -5.70 -9.47 1.99
C ILE A 23 -5.48 -8.41 0.91
N CYS A 24 -4.38 -7.68 0.99
CA CYS A 24 -4.02 -6.68 -0.02
C CYS A 24 -3.82 -7.29 -1.40
N ALA A 25 -3.29 -8.50 -1.46
CA ALA A 25 -3.07 -9.21 -2.71
C ALA A 25 -4.37 -9.61 -3.43
N GLN A 26 -5.52 -9.55 -2.75
CA GLN A 26 -6.83 -9.89 -3.34
C GLN A 26 -7.44 -8.73 -4.11
N VAL A 27 -6.89 -7.51 -4.00
CA VAL A 27 -7.40 -6.36 -4.74
C VAL A 27 -7.29 -6.65 -6.25
N PRO A 28 -8.39 -6.46 -7.02
CA PRO A 28 -8.42 -6.98 -8.39
C PRO A 28 -7.46 -6.25 -9.34
N ASN A 29 -6.85 -7.03 -10.22
CA ASN A 29 -6.04 -6.59 -11.36
C ASN A 29 -4.80 -5.77 -11.03
N GLY A 30 -4.46 -5.65 -9.75
CA GLY A 30 -3.27 -4.94 -9.30
C GLY A 30 -2.17 -5.90 -8.87
N VAL A 31 -0.95 -5.40 -8.86
CA VAL A 31 0.19 -6.10 -8.27
C VAL A 31 0.51 -5.42 -6.97
N PHE A 32 0.49 -6.17 -5.87
CA PHE A 32 0.80 -5.64 -4.55
C PHE A 32 2.23 -5.98 -4.16
N ARG A 33 2.97 -4.96 -3.69
CA ARG A 33 4.35 -5.11 -3.21
C ARG A 33 4.51 -4.29 -1.95
N HIS A 34 5.37 -4.74 -1.05
CA HIS A 34 5.65 -4.01 0.17
C HIS A 34 7.07 -4.29 0.66
N GLY A 35 7.57 -3.43 1.52
CA GLY A 35 8.90 -3.60 2.08
C GLY A 35 9.32 -2.48 3.02
N LYS A 36 10.47 -2.66 3.63
CA LYS A 36 11.06 -1.66 4.53
C LYS A 36 11.73 -0.55 3.74
N VAL A 37 11.59 0.67 4.24
CA VAL A 37 12.42 1.78 3.77
C VAL A 37 13.78 1.64 4.47
N THR A 38 14.85 1.50 3.70
CA THR A 38 16.18 1.21 4.26
C THR A 38 17.01 2.45 4.52
N GLY A 39 16.60 3.61 4.01
CA GLY A 39 17.32 4.86 4.22
C GLY A 39 16.96 5.90 3.18
N ALA A 40 17.72 6.98 3.16
CA ALA A 40 17.59 8.06 2.21
C ALA A 40 18.98 8.48 1.76
N PRO A 41 19.13 9.07 0.55
CA PRO A 41 20.46 9.49 0.08
C PRO A 41 21.05 10.62 0.93
N MET A 42 20.18 11.42 1.57
CA MET A 42 20.59 12.50 2.46
C MET A 42 19.64 12.55 3.65
N GLY A 43 20.19 12.67 4.86
CA GLY A 43 19.40 12.79 6.08
C GLY A 43 18.71 11.48 6.46
N VAL A 44 17.63 11.60 7.21
CA VAL A 44 16.83 10.48 7.71
C VAL A 44 15.59 10.32 6.84
N ALA A 45 15.29 9.09 6.40
CA ALA A 45 14.08 8.83 5.66
C ALA A 45 12.84 9.13 6.54
N PRO A 46 11.85 9.88 6.02
CA PRO A 46 10.67 10.23 6.81
C PRO A 46 9.71 9.07 7.05
N HIS A 47 9.85 7.99 6.31
CA HIS A 47 8.98 6.82 6.43
C HIS A 47 9.80 5.58 6.68
N ALA A 48 9.20 4.60 7.37
CA ALA A 48 9.87 3.35 7.75
C ALA A 48 9.42 2.16 6.90
N TYR A 49 8.21 2.20 6.37
CA TYR A 49 7.64 1.08 5.61
C TYR A 49 6.85 1.58 4.43
N TYR A 50 6.88 0.79 3.34
CA TYR A 50 6.29 1.15 2.05
C TYR A 50 5.45 0.00 1.54
N ALA A 51 4.29 0.32 0.97
CA ALA A 51 3.49 -0.64 0.23
C ALA A 51 2.92 0.04 -1.01
N GLU A 52 2.63 -0.75 -2.03
CA GLU A 52 1.99 -0.22 -3.23
C GLU A 52 1.14 -1.27 -3.91
N TRP A 53 0.10 -0.79 -4.60
CA TRP A 53 -0.55 -1.54 -5.67
C TRP A 53 -0.25 -0.82 -6.98
N GLU A 54 -0.10 -1.60 -8.06
CA GLU A 54 0.11 -1.04 -9.38
C GLU A 54 -0.84 -1.65 -10.39
N TRP A 55 -1.43 -0.81 -11.23
CA TRP A 55 -2.31 -1.23 -12.32
C TRP A 55 -1.79 -0.68 -13.65
N ALA A 56 -2.00 -1.43 -14.74
CA ALA A 56 -1.51 -1.07 -16.06
C ALA A 56 -2.25 0.14 -16.66
N ASP A 57 -3.54 0.31 -16.35
CA ASP A 57 -4.35 1.35 -16.96
C ASP A 57 -5.31 1.99 -15.95
N GLU A 58 -5.84 3.14 -16.35
CA GLU A 58 -6.71 3.93 -15.48
C GLU A 58 -8.02 3.21 -15.13
N GLN A 59 -8.60 2.50 -16.09
CA GLN A 59 -9.87 1.83 -15.87
C GLN A 59 -9.75 0.74 -14.80
N SER A 60 -8.71 -0.07 -14.87
CA SER A 60 -8.43 -1.09 -13.86
C SER A 60 -8.19 -0.48 -12.49
N PHE A 61 -7.44 0.61 -12.44
CA PHE A 61 -7.18 1.34 -11.20
C PHE A 61 -8.48 1.89 -10.59
N GLN A 62 -9.28 2.60 -11.38
CA GLN A 62 -10.53 3.19 -10.91
C GLN A 62 -11.50 2.13 -10.39
N SER A 63 -11.59 1.01 -11.10
CA SER A 63 -12.44 -0.10 -10.71
C SER A 63 -11.97 -0.73 -9.40
N ALA A 64 -10.66 -0.92 -9.26
CA ALA A 64 -10.06 -1.56 -8.09
C ALA A 64 -10.24 -0.75 -6.81
N ILE A 65 -10.03 0.56 -6.86
CA ILE A 65 -10.14 1.40 -5.65
C ILE A 65 -11.59 1.54 -5.16
N ARG A 66 -12.57 1.17 -5.98
CA ARG A 66 -13.98 1.13 -5.59
C ARG A 66 -14.43 -0.25 -5.15
N SER A 67 -13.56 -1.24 -5.23
CA SER A 67 -13.92 -2.62 -4.90
C SER A 67 -14.05 -2.84 -3.41
N GLU A 68 -14.83 -3.86 -3.04
CA GLU A 68 -14.94 -4.29 -1.64
C GLU A 68 -13.59 -4.78 -1.12
N GLU A 69 -12.81 -5.43 -1.97
CA GLU A 69 -11.49 -5.94 -1.61
C GLU A 69 -10.54 -4.79 -1.21
N PHE A 70 -10.57 -3.68 -1.93
CA PHE A 70 -9.75 -2.52 -1.58
C PHE A 70 -10.19 -1.91 -0.25
N MET A 71 -11.49 -1.74 -0.06
CA MET A 71 -12.03 -1.22 1.21
C MET A 71 -11.71 -2.14 2.38
N ALA A 72 -11.69 -3.45 2.14
CA ALA A 72 -11.35 -4.43 3.18
C ALA A 72 -9.92 -4.26 3.68
N THR A 73 -8.99 -3.80 2.83
CA THR A 73 -7.61 -3.59 3.26
C THR A 73 -7.49 -2.49 4.32
N GLY A 74 -8.22 -1.40 4.15
CA GLY A 74 -8.24 -0.31 5.14
C GLY A 74 -8.86 -0.74 6.45
N LYS A 75 -9.96 -1.48 6.40
CA LYS A 75 -10.61 -2.02 7.60
C LYS A 75 -9.70 -2.99 8.33
N ASP A 76 -9.02 -3.86 7.60
CA ASP A 76 -8.11 -4.83 8.19
C ASP A 76 -6.93 -4.15 8.88
N ALA A 77 -6.32 -3.15 8.23
CA ALA A 77 -5.23 -2.38 8.83
C ALA A 77 -5.66 -1.70 10.12
N TYR A 78 -6.85 -1.12 10.14
CA TYR A 78 -7.41 -0.48 11.32
C TYR A 78 -7.62 -1.49 12.46
N LYS A 79 -8.20 -2.65 12.16
CA LYS A 79 -8.44 -3.71 13.16
C LYS A 79 -7.13 -4.23 13.76
N ARG A 80 -6.06 -4.28 12.97
CA ARG A 80 -4.75 -4.74 13.46
C ARG A 80 -4.03 -3.69 14.28
N GLY A 81 -4.55 -2.47 14.33
CA GLY A 81 -3.93 -1.39 15.08
C GLY A 81 -2.65 -0.87 14.44
N PHE A 82 -2.50 -1.00 13.13
CA PHE A 82 -1.34 -0.45 12.42
C PHE A 82 -1.29 1.06 12.58
N PRO A 83 -0.08 1.66 12.60
CA PRO A 83 0.03 3.12 12.53
C PRO A 83 -0.72 3.63 11.32
N GLN A 84 -1.35 4.80 11.44
CA GLN A 84 -2.09 5.35 10.31
C GLN A 84 -1.11 5.77 9.21
N PRO A 85 -1.25 5.21 7.99
CA PRO A 85 -0.33 5.55 6.91
C PRO A 85 -0.78 6.81 6.16
N THR A 86 0.15 7.37 5.39
CA THR A 86 -0.18 8.27 4.30
C THR A 86 -0.49 7.42 3.07
N VAL A 87 -1.61 7.70 2.42
CA VAL A 87 -2.03 6.97 1.22
C VAL A 87 -2.18 7.97 0.07
N GLU A 88 -1.51 7.68 -1.04
CA GLU A 88 -1.51 8.57 -2.20
C GLU A 88 -1.81 7.80 -3.47
N PHE A 89 -2.54 8.43 -4.39
CA PHE A 89 -2.77 7.90 -5.73
C PHE A 89 -1.76 8.56 -6.68
N VAL A 90 -1.11 7.76 -7.51
CA VAL A 90 -0.04 8.22 -8.39
C VAL A 90 -0.31 7.76 -9.81
N GLU A 91 -0.24 8.71 -10.75
CA GLU A 91 -0.19 8.40 -12.17
C GLU A 91 1.26 8.51 -12.61
N LEU A 92 1.83 7.40 -13.08
CA LEU A 92 3.22 7.39 -13.51
C LEU A 92 3.33 7.96 -14.93
N GLY A 93 4.28 8.86 -15.10
CA GLY A 93 4.61 9.40 -16.42
C GLY A 93 5.33 8.36 -17.29
N SER A 94 5.27 8.56 -18.58
CA SER A 94 5.94 7.72 -19.56
C SER A 94 7.32 8.24 -19.91
#